data_01d2e74f53a06b00b7187e7a20b63fcf
#
_entry.id   01d2e74f53a06b00b7187e7a20b63fcf
#
_cell.length_a   1.000
_cell.length_b   1.000
_cell.length_c   1.000
_cell.angle_alpha   90.00
_cell.angle_beta   90.00
_cell.angle_gamma   90.00
#
_symmetry.space_group_name_H-M   'P 1'
#
loop_
_entity.id
_entity.type
_entity.pdbx_description
1 polymer ?
#
loop_
_entity_poly.entity_id
_entity_poly.type
_entity_poly.pdbx_seq_one_letter_code
_entity_poly.pdbx_strand_id
1 'polypeptide(L)'
;MRMYDLIEKKKLGCALTAEEIDWMIAGYTAGEIPDYQMAAFLMAVCFQSMDVSETTAMTLAMARSGEIADLSGIRGIKVDKHSTGGVGDKTTLVAAPMAAACGIPVAKMSGRGLGFTGGTVDKLESIPGYRTALPREEFFQIVNEIGISLIGQSGQLAAADKKIYALRDVTATVDSLPLIASSIMSKKIAAGADAILLDVKAGSGAFMKDREQAAALAERMVGIGEQAGRKTVALITNMDVPLGETAGNAIEVAEAIRTLRGEGPQDLTELCIHLAGNMLYLAERGSLADCLKMAEHSLTDGSAYQKFYQMVERQGGDVRYLEDLSRFPTAPAYPVLAAQDGYLAAMQTEEIGATAALLGAGREKKEDHIDPAAGIRFLKKTGDAVRQGEPIAMLYTHLPEKVEEAQRRYQGAVRIAEQQPNREPLLYARVSAEGITPL
;
A
#
# COMPACT_ATOMS: atom_id res chain seq x y z
N MET A 1 10.69 -33.04 -16.42
CA MET A 1 10.16 -31.78 -16.99
C MET A 1 11.30 -30.97 -17.57
N ARG A 2 11.08 -30.20 -18.65
CA ARG A 2 12.07 -29.25 -19.18
C ARG A 2 11.41 -27.88 -19.24
N MET A 3 12.13 -26.83 -18.83
CA MET A 3 11.58 -25.45 -18.86
C MET A 3 11.16 -25.02 -20.28
N TYR A 4 11.87 -25.46 -21.31
CA TYR A 4 11.50 -25.21 -22.70
C TYR A 4 10.06 -25.67 -23.03
N ASP A 5 9.66 -26.85 -22.58
CA ASP A 5 8.31 -27.39 -22.86
C ASP A 5 7.22 -26.57 -22.17
N LEU A 6 7.49 -26.06 -20.97
CA LEU A 6 6.55 -25.18 -20.22
C LEU A 6 6.40 -23.82 -20.87
N ILE A 7 7.51 -23.23 -21.35
CA ILE A 7 7.49 -21.98 -22.11
C ILE A 7 6.69 -22.14 -23.38
N GLU A 8 6.93 -23.25 -24.16
CA GLU A 8 6.22 -23.50 -25.39
C GLU A 8 4.73 -23.71 -25.14
N LYS A 9 4.37 -24.50 -24.12
CA LYS A 9 2.98 -24.74 -23.70
C LYS A 9 2.27 -23.41 -23.37
N LYS A 10 2.88 -22.54 -22.57
CA LYS A 10 2.30 -21.23 -22.24
C LYS A 10 2.24 -20.31 -23.45
N LYS A 11 3.27 -20.26 -24.28
CA LYS A 11 3.31 -19.47 -25.52
C LYS A 11 2.15 -19.82 -26.47
N LEU A 12 1.73 -21.09 -26.49
CA LEU A 12 0.59 -21.56 -27.29
C LEU A 12 -0.77 -21.33 -26.60
N GLY A 13 -0.83 -20.66 -25.46
CA GLY A 13 -2.06 -20.36 -24.74
C GLY A 13 -2.59 -21.52 -23.88
N CYS A 14 -1.83 -22.59 -23.72
CA CYS A 14 -2.24 -23.73 -22.91
C CYS A 14 -1.97 -23.48 -21.43
N ALA A 15 -2.91 -23.89 -20.55
CA ALA A 15 -2.75 -23.79 -19.10
C ALA A 15 -1.70 -24.78 -18.58
N LEU A 16 -0.90 -24.34 -17.60
CA LEU A 16 0.02 -25.20 -16.87
C LEU A 16 -0.69 -25.85 -15.68
N THR A 17 -0.27 -27.06 -15.32
CA THR A 17 -0.75 -27.69 -14.08
C THR A 17 -0.04 -27.14 -12.86
N ALA A 18 -0.62 -27.38 -11.68
CA ALA A 18 0.00 -26.97 -10.41
C ALA A 18 1.38 -27.59 -10.20
N GLU A 19 1.56 -28.88 -10.62
CA GLU A 19 2.83 -29.59 -10.53
C GLU A 19 3.89 -28.98 -11.46
N GLU A 20 3.50 -28.55 -12.67
CA GLU A 20 4.39 -27.90 -13.62
C GLU A 20 4.88 -26.55 -13.06
N ILE A 21 3.97 -25.78 -12.45
CA ILE A 21 4.25 -24.49 -11.82
C ILE A 21 5.14 -24.66 -10.58
N ASP A 22 4.82 -25.60 -9.69
CA ASP A 22 5.61 -25.91 -8.51
C ASP A 22 7.05 -26.30 -8.89
N TRP A 23 7.22 -27.19 -9.88
CA TRP A 23 8.53 -27.58 -10.38
C TRP A 23 9.33 -26.39 -10.93
N MET A 24 8.69 -25.54 -11.72
CA MET A 24 9.31 -24.36 -12.30
C MET A 24 9.77 -23.35 -11.23
N ILE A 25 8.90 -23.04 -10.27
CA ILE A 25 9.22 -22.06 -9.20
C ILE A 25 10.31 -22.63 -8.29
N ALA A 26 10.26 -23.91 -7.93
CA ALA A 26 11.30 -24.56 -7.13
C ALA A 26 12.67 -24.54 -7.85
N GLY A 27 12.71 -24.96 -9.12
CA GLY A 27 13.93 -24.99 -9.92
C GLY A 27 14.52 -23.57 -10.15
N TYR A 28 13.67 -22.58 -10.36
CA TYR A 28 14.13 -21.19 -10.49
C TYR A 28 14.67 -20.63 -9.16
N THR A 29 14.03 -20.95 -8.06
CA THR A 29 14.48 -20.55 -6.73
C THR A 29 15.82 -21.17 -6.39
N ALA A 30 16.01 -22.45 -6.71
CA ALA A 30 17.26 -23.19 -6.53
C ALA A 30 18.40 -22.75 -7.48
N GLY A 31 18.09 -21.97 -8.53
CA GLY A 31 19.07 -21.54 -9.54
C GLY A 31 19.33 -22.59 -10.63
N GLU A 32 18.51 -23.64 -10.72
CA GLU A 32 18.59 -24.67 -11.77
C GLU A 32 17.99 -24.18 -13.10
N ILE A 33 17.00 -23.29 -13.04
CA ILE A 33 16.40 -22.64 -14.20
C ILE A 33 17.03 -21.26 -14.35
N PRO A 34 17.66 -20.94 -15.50
CA PRO A 34 18.32 -19.65 -15.71
C PRO A 34 17.33 -18.51 -16.01
N ASP A 35 17.75 -17.29 -15.73
CA ASP A 35 16.94 -16.06 -15.86
C ASP A 35 16.34 -15.90 -17.27
N TYR A 36 17.08 -16.23 -18.34
CA TYR A 36 16.56 -16.09 -19.71
C TYR A 36 15.37 -17.01 -20.01
N GLN A 37 15.31 -18.19 -19.40
CA GLN A 37 14.16 -19.08 -19.53
C GLN A 37 12.98 -18.58 -18.72
N MET A 38 13.22 -18.12 -17.50
CA MET A 38 12.16 -17.50 -16.69
C MET A 38 11.63 -16.22 -17.35
N ALA A 39 12.48 -15.36 -17.90
CA ALA A 39 12.07 -14.17 -18.65
C ALA A 39 11.17 -14.50 -19.85
N ALA A 40 11.53 -15.54 -20.62
CA ALA A 40 10.71 -16.02 -21.73
C ALA A 40 9.34 -16.51 -21.27
N PHE A 41 9.26 -17.23 -20.14
CA PHE A 41 7.99 -17.65 -19.55
C PHE A 41 7.15 -16.47 -19.09
N LEU A 42 7.74 -15.50 -18.36
CA LEU A 42 7.05 -14.31 -17.91
C LEU A 42 6.49 -13.49 -19.08
N MET A 43 7.23 -13.37 -20.18
CA MET A 43 6.76 -12.72 -21.39
C MET A 43 5.62 -13.52 -22.05
N ALA A 44 5.69 -14.86 -22.07
CA ALA A 44 4.57 -15.68 -22.55
C ALA A 44 3.31 -15.45 -21.70
N VAL A 45 3.45 -15.29 -20.38
CA VAL A 45 2.33 -14.93 -19.49
C VAL A 45 1.78 -13.54 -19.81
N CYS A 46 2.60 -12.55 -20.15
CA CYS A 46 2.12 -11.22 -20.55
C CYS A 46 1.20 -11.28 -21.76
N PHE A 47 1.51 -12.13 -22.75
CA PHE A 47 0.71 -12.27 -23.98
C PHE A 47 -0.49 -13.19 -23.85
N GLN A 48 -0.36 -14.28 -23.09
CA GLN A 48 -1.38 -15.33 -23.01
C GLN A 48 -2.19 -15.30 -21.71
N SER A 49 -1.75 -14.49 -20.73
CA SER A 49 -2.29 -14.47 -19.37
C SER A 49 -2.17 -15.82 -18.65
N MET A 50 -2.70 -15.88 -17.45
CA MET A 50 -2.89 -17.08 -16.65
C MET A 50 -4.33 -17.08 -16.14
N ASP A 51 -4.98 -18.22 -16.08
CA ASP A 51 -6.26 -18.35 -15.41
C ASP A 51 -6.13 -18.26 -13.88
N VAL A 52 -7.25 -18.29 -13.16
CA VAL A 52 -7.24 -18.17 -11.70
C VAL A 52 -6.52 -19.37 -11.05
N SER A 53 -6.66 -20.58 -11.59
CA SER A 53 -6.03 -21.79 -11.06
C SER A 53 -4.50 -21.72 -11.20
N GLU A 54 -4.00 -21.37 -12.40
CA GLU A 54 -2.57 -21.17 -12.66
C GLU A 54 -2.00 -20.06 -11.75
N THR A 55 -2.72 -18.92 -11.67
CA THR A 55 -2.28 -17.78 -10.86
C THR A 55 -2.21 -18.15 -9.38
N THR A 56 -3.19 -18.93 -8.88
CA THR A 56 -3.18 -19.45 -7.51
C THR A 56 -2.04 -20.43 -7.28
N ALA A 57 -1.82 -21.38 -8.19
CA ALA A 57 -0.70 -22.32 -8.08
C ALA A 57 0.65 -21.60 -8.03
N MET A 58 0.87 -20.61 -8.90
CA MET A 58 2.07 -19.78 -8.90
C MET A 58 2.23 -18.99 -7.59
N THR A 59 1.14 -18.41 -7.09
CA THR A 59 1.12 -17.67 -5.83
C THR A 59 1.53 -18.56 -4.66
N LEU A 60 0.94 -19.75 -4.57
CA LEU A 60 1.23 -20.69 -3.48
C LEU A 60 2.64 -21.26 -3.58
N ALA A 61 3.14 -21.57 -4.79
CA ALA A 61 4.52 -21.97 -5.00
C ALA A 61 5.51 -20.89 -4.56
N MET A 62 5.25 -19.63 -4.92
CA MET A 62 6.07 -18.48 -4.47
C MET A 62 5.98 -18.28 -2.96
N ALA A 63 4.81 -18.40 -2.35
CA ALA A 63 4.65 -18.28 -0.89
C ALA A 63 5.46 -19.34 -0.14
N ARG A 64 5.47 -20.60 -0.65
CA ARG A 64 6.22 -21.73 -0.07
C ARG A 64 7.72 -21.71 -0.37
N SER A 65 8.18 -20.87 -1.26
CA SER A 65 9.60 -20.79 -1.67
C SER A 65 10.53 -20.17 -0.61
N GLY A 66 9.98 -19.64 0.45
CA GLY A 66 10.69 -19.02 1.57
C GLY A 66 10.05 -19.36 2.90
N GLU A 67 10.29 -18.52 3.89
CA GLU A 67 9.65 -18.66 5.20
C GLU A 67 8.15 -18.33 5.10
N ILE A 68 7.33 -19.12 5.77
CA ILE A 68 5.92 -18.82 6.04
C ILE A 68 5.84 -18.44 7.52
N ALA A 69 5.33 -17.25 7.83
CA ALA A 69 5.15 -16.83 9.20
C ALA A 69 4.02 -17.66 9.84
N ASP A 70 4.37 -18.46 10.84
CA ASP A 70 3.39 -19.12 11.68
C ASP A 70 2.93 -18.15 12.77
N LEU A 71 1.72 -17.63 12.63
CA LEU A 71 1.09 -16.72 13.59
C LEU A 71 0.18 -17.42 14.60
N SER A 72 0.25 -18.76 14.73
CA SER A 72 -0.58 -19.55 15.67
C SER A 72 -0.38 -19.16 17.13
N GLY A 73 0.78 -18.61 17.49
CA GLY A 73 1.06 -18.05 18.82
C GLY A 73 0.31 -16.74 19.13
N ILE A 74 -0.37 -16.14 18.16
CA ILE A 74 -1.19 -14.94 18.35
C ILE A 74 -2.66 -15.34 18.41
N ARG A 75 -3.35 -14.94 19.50
CA ARG A 75 -4.75 -15.30 19.73
C ARG A 75 -5.69 -14.50 18.83
N GLY A 76 -6.80 -15.13 18.39
CA GLY A 76 -7.83 -14.51 17.57
C GLY A 76 -7.55 -14.54 16.06
N ILE A 77 -8.49 -14.01 15.26
CA ILE A 77 -8.40 -13.95 13.81
C ILE A 77 -7.51 -12.77 13.42
N LYS A 78 -6.38 -13.05 12.79
CA LYS A 78 -5.43 -12.05 12.30
C LYS A 78 -5.86 -11.59 10.91
N VAL A 79 -6.11 -10.30 10.75
CA VAL A 79 -6.45 -9.70 9.46
C VAL A 79 -5.28 -8.82 9.00
N ASP A 80 -4.72 -9.13 7.83
CA ASP A 80 -3.72 -8.27 7.18
C ASP A 80 -4.40 -7.31 6.20
N LYS A 81 -4.01 -6.04 6.23
CA LYS A 81 -4.42 -5.03 5.26
C LYS A 81 -3.28 -4.74 4.31
N HIS A 82 -3.51 -4.82 3.02
CA HIS A 82 -2.54 -4.45 1.99
C HIS A 82 -3.12 -3.35 1.09
N SER A 83 -2.27 -2.39 0.71
CA SER A 83 -2.57 -1.43 -0.34
C SER A 83 -1.69 -1.68 -1.55
N THR A 84 -2.23 -1.50 -2.75
CA THR A 84 -1.44 -1.55 -3.99
C THR A 84 -0.49 -0.36 -4.15
N GLY A 85 -0.58 0.61 -3.24
CA GLY A 85 0.29 1.79 -3.20
C GLY A 85 -0.33 3.01 -3.89
N GLY A 86 0.06 4.18 -3.41
CA GLY A 86 -0.40 5.47 -3.92
C GLY A 86 0.31 6.63 -3.23
N VAL A 87 -0.05 7.85 -3.60
CA VAL A 87 0.54 9.08 -3.05
C VAL A 87 -0.24 9.52 -1.82
N GLY A 88 0.46 9.73 -0.71
CA GLY A 88 -0.17 10.05 0.57
C GLY A 88 -0.87 8.86 1.25
N ASP A 89 -0.56 7.63 0.83
CA ASP A 89 -1.16 6.41 1.41
C ASP A 89 -0.54 6.07 2.77
N LYS A 90 -1.08 6.68 3.80
CA LYS A 90 -0.79 6.45 5.22
C LYS A 90 -1.87 5.62 5.92
N THR A 91 -2.80 5.03 5.17
CA THR A 91 -3.99 4.33 5.68
C THR A 91 -3.67 3.23 6.69
N THR A 92 -2.53 2.54 6.55
CA THR A 92 -2.11 1.49 7.51
C THR A 92 -1.85 2.06 8.90
N LEU A 93 -1.31 3.30 8.99
CA LEU A 93 -1.00 3.95 10.27
C LEU A 93 -2.27 4.36 11.04
N VAL A 94 -3.41 4.42 10.37
CA VAL A 94 -4.69 4.78 10.97
C VAL A 94 -5.59 3.54 11.10
N ALA A 95 -5.85 2.82 10.02
CA ALA A 95 -6.78 1.70 10.01
C ALA A 95 -6.32 0.51 10.88
N ALA A 96 -5.01 0.25 10.97
CA ALA A 96 -4.50 -0.84 11.81
C ALA A 96 -4.70 -0.58 13.31
N PRO A 97 -4.40 0.60 13.87
CA PRO A 97 -4.76 0.96 15.25
C PRO A 97 -6.26 0.94 15.53
N MET A 98 -7.10 1.41 14.57
CA MET A 98 -8.57 1.33 14.69
C MET A 98 -9.04 -0.12 14.83
N ALA A 99 -8.56 -1.02 13.98
CA ALA A 99 -8.88 -2.45 14.06
C ALA A 99 -8.42 -3.08 15.39
N ALA A 100 -7.21 -2.74 15.83
CA ALA A 100 -6.67 -3.21 17.10
C ALA A 100 -7.45 -2.68 18.31
N ALA A 101 -7.91 -1.43 18.27
CA ALA A 101 -8.76 -0.84 19.33
C ALA A 101 -10.09 -1.60 19.47
N CYS A 102 -10.62 -2.11 18.34
CA CYS A 102 -11.82 -2.95 18.33
C CYS A 102 -11.54 -4.45 18.65
N GLY A 103 -10.33 -4.79 19.10
CA GLY A 103 -9.98 -6.12 19.60
C GLY A 103 -9.57 -7.14 18.53
N ILE A 104 -9.12 -6.68 17.34
CA ILE A 104 -8.52 -7.56 16.34
C ILE A 104 -7.00 -7.54 16.49
N PRO A 105 -6.32 -8.68 16.57
CA PRO A 105 -4.86 -8.72 16.57
C PRO A 105 -4.33 -8.33 15.17
N VAL A 106 -3.49 -7.30 15.12
CA VAL A 106 -2.85 -6.82 13.90
C VAL A 106 -1.35 -7.10 13.95
N ALA A 107 -0.94 -8.22 13.36
CA ALA A 107 0.45 -8.63 13.20
C ALA A 107 0.93 -8.23 11.79
N LYS A 108 1.32 -6.96 11.62
CA LYS A 108 1.54 -6.38 10.29
C LYS A 108 3.00 -6.41 9.87
N MET A 109 3.25 -7.00 8.71
CA MET A 109 4.54 -6.92 8.01
C MET A 109 4.39 -6.05 6.77
N SER A 110 5.19 -4.97 6.69
CA SER A 110 5.11 -3.96 5.63
C SER A 110 6.42 -3.82 4.86
N GLY A 111 6.31 -3.37 3.60
CA GLY A 111 7.47 -3.03 2.77
C GLY A 111 7.95 -1.58 2.97
N ARG A 112 9.11 -1.30 2.39
CA ARG A 112 9.61 0.06 2.14
C ARG A 112 8.97 0.65 0.90
N GLY A 113 9.06 1.96 0.74
CA GLY A 113 8.60 2.67 -0.46
C GLY A 113 9.39 2.27 -1.69
N LEU A 114 8.69 2.26 -2.83
CA LEU A 114 9.26 1.98 -4.14
C LEU A 114 8.73 3.01 -5.15
N GLY A 115 9.64 3.59 -5.94
CA GLY A 115 9.29 4.60 -6.92
C GLY A 115 8.66 5.83 -6.28
N PHE A 116 7.53 6.28 -6.84
CA PHE A 116 6.80 7.46 -6.37
C PHE A 116 5.88 7.21 -5.16
N THR A 117 5.81 5.98 -4.66
CA THR A 117 4.96 5.63 -3.51
C THR A 117 5.78 5.56 -2.23
N GLY A 118 5.29 6.19 -1.15
CA GLY A 118 5.92 6.13 0.16
C GLY A 118 5.69 4.79 0.87
N GLY A 119 6.68 4.28 1.63
CA GLY A 119 6.59 3.03 2.37
C GLY A 119 6.15 3.21 3.82
N THR A 120 5.32 2.28 4.33
CA THR A 120 4.89 2.30 5.74
C THR A 120 6.09 2.21 6.70
N VAL A 121 7.10 1.42 6.36
CA VAL A 121 8.33 1.27 7.16
C VAL A 121 9.10 2.58 7.21
N ASP A 122 9.29 3.24 6.06
CA ASP A 122 10.03 4.51 5.98
C ASP A 122 9.32 5.62 6.77
N LYS A 123 7.98 5.62 6.79
CA LYS A 123 7.17 6.54 7.59
C LYS A 123 7.37 6.29 9.08
N LEU A 124 7.27 5.05 9.55
CA LEU A 124 7.46 4.71 10.97
C LEU A 124 8.88 5.00 11.46
N GLU A 125 9.90 4.81 10.61
CA GLU A 125 11.29 5.14 10.93
C GLU A 125 11.53 6.65 11.09
N SER A 126 10.58 7.51 10.69
CA SER A 126 10.63 8.94 11.00
C SER A 126 10.30 9.26 12.46
N ILE A 127 9.77 8.30 13.22
CA ILE A 127 9.62 8.40 14.68
C ILE A 127 10.94 7.94 15.32
N PRO A 128 11.69 8.81 15.99
CA PRO A 128 12.98 8.43 16.57
C PRO A 128 12.88 7.22 17.51
N GLY A 129 13.77 6.26 17.32
CA GLY A 129 13.85 5.05 18.12
C GLY A 129 12.88 3.94 17.76
N TYR A 130 11.90 4.17 16.85
CA TYR A 130 10.95 3.14 16.46
C TYR A 130 11.66 1.98 15.75
N ARG A 131 11.48 0.75 16.28
CA ARG A 131 12.11 -0.46 15.75
C ARG A 131 11.18 -1.15 14.75
N THR A 132 11.59 -1.14 13.48
CA THR A 132 10.89 -1.83 12.39
C THR A 132 11.39 -3.27 12.19
N ALA A 133 12.44 -3.68 12.88
CA ALA A 133 12.95 -5.05 12.91
C ALA A 133 12.90 -5.56 14.35
N LEU A 134 12.14 -6.62 14.59
CA LEU A 134 11.99 -7.27 15.90
C LEU A 134 12.24 -8.77 15.78
N PRO A 135 12.81 -9.43 16.82
CA PRO A 135 12.76 -10.88 16.95
C PRO A 135 11.32 -11.38 16.92
N ARG A 136 11.08 -12.57 16.39
CA ARG A 136 9.74 -13.17 16.26
C ARG A 136 8.98 -13.23 17.58
N GLU A 137 9.66 -13.67 18.64
CA GLU A 137 9.09 -13.80 19.96
C GLU A 137 8.63 -12.46 20.52
N GLU A 138 9.44 -11.41 20.37
CA GLU A 138 9.11 -10.06 20.80
C GLU A 138 7.93 -9.49 20.01
N PHE A 139 7.92 -9.70 18.68
CA PHE A 139 6.81 -9.31 17.81
C PHE A 139 5.49 -9.95 18.25
N PHE A 140 5.49 -11.26 18.56
CA PHE A 140 4.31 -11.98 19.05
C PHE A 140 3.88 -11.53 20.43
N GLN A 141 4.84 -11.29 21.33
CA GLN A 141 4.56 -10.78 22.66
C GLN A 141 3.84 -9.43 22.57
N ILE A 142 4.35 -8.49 21.78
CA ILE A 142 3.74 -7.17 21.61
C ILE A 142 2.30 -7.30 21.07
N VAL A 143 2.07 -8.11 20.03
CA VAL A 143 0.71 -8.30 19.48
C VAL A 143 -0.23 -8.91 20.52
N ASN A 144 0.21 -9.90 21.29
CA ASN A 144 -0.61 -10.52 22.33
C ASN A 144 -0.89 -9.60 23.53
N GLU A 145 0.01 -8.66 23.85
CA GLU A 145 -0.14 -7.70 24.94
C GLU A 145 -1.04 -6.52 24.59
N ILE A 146 -0.76 -5.88 23.44
CA ILE A 146 -1.42 -4.63 23.06
C ILE A 146 -2.32 -4.73 21.83
N GLY A 147 -2.32 -5.87 21.14
CA GLY A 147 -3.16 -6.13 19.98
C GLY A 147 -2.59 -5.67 18.64
N ILE A 148 -1.42 -5.02 18.61
CA ILE A 148 -0.86 -4.48 17.35
C ILE A 148 0.68 -4.44 17.39
N SER A 149 1.30 -4.79 16.25
CA SER A 149 2.71 -4.50 15.96
C SER A 149 2.91 -4.36 14.46
N LEU A 150 3.68 -3.36 14.04
CA LEU A 150 4.04 -3.10 12.64
C LEU A 150 5.55 -3.21 12.47
N ILE A 151 6.00 -4.16 11.63
CA ILE A 151 7.42 -4.38 11.34
C ILE A 151 7.69 -4.40 9.82
N GLY A 152 8.96 -4.32 9.47
CA GLY A 152 9.43 -4.55 8.11
C GLY A 152 9.32 -6.03 7.73
N GLN A 153 9.09 -6.32 6.45
CA GLN A 153 9.11 -7.68 5.93
C GLN A 153 10.54 -8.26 6.02
N SER A 154 10.66 -9.52 6.42
CA SER A 154 11.92 -10.25 6.29
C SER A 154 12.21 -10.52 4.81
N GLY A 155 13.48 -10.49 4.43
CA GLY A 155 13.90 -10.81 3.05
C GLY A 155 13.69 -12.27 2.65
N GLN A 156 13.20 -13.10 3.59
CA GLN A 156 12.98 -14.55 3.42
C GLN A 156 11.53 -14.90 3.07
N LEU A 157 10.58 -13.97 3.24
CA LEU A 157 9.19 -14.20 2.84
C LEU A 157 9.09 -14.25 1.32
N ALA A 158 8.47 -15.32 0.78
CA ALA A 158 8.26 -15.54 -0.65
C ALA A 158 9.54 -15.31 -1.48
N ALA A 159 10.62 -16.04 -1.19
CA ALA A 159 11.95 -15.84 -1.78
C ALA A 159 11.96 -15.87 -3.33
N ALA A 160 11.13 -16.71 -3.94
CA ALA A 160 10.95 -16.76 -5.40
C ALA A 160 10.41 -15.42 -5.94
N ASP A 161 9.45 -14.78 -5.26
CA ASP A 161 8.90 -13.52 -5.71
C ASP A 161 9.97 -12.41 -5.80
N LYS A 162 10.89 -12.36 -4.84
CA LYS A 162 11.99 -11.41 -4.87
C LYS A 162 12.86 -11.54 -6.13
N LYS A 163 13.20 -12.79 -6.53
CA LYS A 163 13.97 -13.06 -7.75
C LYS A 163 13.17 -12.76 -9.01
N ILE A 164 11.90 -13.20 -9.05
CA ILE A 164 11.00 -13.01 -10.18
C ILE A 164 10.71 -11.52 -10.37
N TYR A 165 10.44 -10.76 -9.31
CA TYR A 165 10.16 -9.33 -9.41
C TYR A 165 11.38 -8.55 -9.92
N ALA A 166 12.59 -8.86 -9.42
CA ALA A 166 13.81 -8.24 -9.92
C ALA A 166 14.05 -8.50 -11.42
N LEU A 167 13.67 -9.69 -11.91
CA LEU A 167 13.74 -10.00 -13.33
C LEU A 167 12.66 -9.26 -14.12
N ARG A 168 11.42 -9.17 -13.60
CA ARG A 168 10.31 -8.44 -14.23
C ARG A 168 10.62 -6.96 -14.41
N ASP A 169 11.28 -6.36 -13.45
CA ASP A 169 11.64 -4.93 -13.43
C ASP A 169 12.50 -4.52 -14.63
N VAL A 170 13.28 -5.46 -15.18
CA VAL A 170 14.19 -5.21 -16.31
C VAL A 170 13.78 -5.91 -17.62
N THR A 171 12.62 -6.59 -17.65
CA THR A 171 12.15 -7.36 -18.81
C THR A 171 10.78 -6.92 -19.34
N ALA A 172 10.29 -5.73 -18.93
CA ALA A 172 9.00 -5.18 -19.34
C ALA A 172 7.82 -6.13 -19.11
N THR A 173 7.79 -6.83 -17.96
CA THR A 173 6.73 -7.78 -17.57
C THR A 173 6.05 -7.41 -16.24
N VAL A 174 6.26 -6.17 -15.77
CA VAL A 174 5.72 -5.71 -14.48
C VAL A 174 4.20 -5.50 -14.53
N ASP A 175 3.65 -5.08 -15.65
CA ASP A 175 2.24 -4.69 -15.84
C ASP A 175 1.27 -5.86 -16.05
N SER A 176 1.75 -7.10 -16.07
CA SER A 176 0.92 -8.30 -16.20
C SER A 176 0.06 -8.56 -14.95
N LEU A 177 -1.27 -8.48 -15.10
CA LEU A 177 -2.23 -8.65 -13.99
C LEU A 177 -2.02 -9.95 -13.17
N PRO A 178 -1.89 -11.16 -13.78
CA PRO A 178 -1.66 -12.38 -13.01
C PRO A 178 -0.33 -12.33 -12.24
N LEU A 179 0.71 -11.73 -12.81
CA LEU A 179 2.01 -11.61 -12.15
C LEU A 179 1.98 -10.59 -11.02
N ILE A 180 1.22 -9.50 -11.15
CA ILE A 180 0.98 -8.52 -10.08
C ILE A 180 0.24 -9.20 -8.93
N ALA A 181 -0.88 -9.88 -9.23
CA ALA A 181 -1.69 -10.58 -8.24
C ALA A 181 -0.88 -11.63 -7.48
N SER A 182 -0.12 -12.47 -8.20
CA SER A 182 0.74 -13.51 -7.59
C SER A 182 1.82 -12.90 -6.69
N SER A 183 2.47 -11.82 -7.11
CA SER A 183 3.50 -11.14 -6.33
C SER A 183 2.95 -10.56 -5.02
N ILE A 184 1.79 -9.91 -5.07
CA ILE A 184 1.14 -9.36 -3.87
C ILE A 184 0.70 -10.48 -2.95
N MET A 185 -0.10 -11.43 -3.46
CA MET A 185 -0.75 -12.45 -2.65
C MET A 185 0.22 -13.47 -2.07
N SER A 186 1.32 -13.81 -2.76
CA SER A 186 2.34 -14.72 -2.21
C SER A 186 2.93 -14.19 -0.90
N LYS A 187 3.23 -12.88 -0.83
CA LYS A 187 3.74 -12.24 0.39
C LYS A 187 2.67 -12.18 1.49
N LYS A 188 1.40 -11.95 1.13
CA LYS A 188 0.29 -11.89 2.11
C LYS A 188 -0.02 -13.26 2.70
N ILE A 189 0.01 -14.30 1.89
CA ILE A 189 -0.16 -15.69 2.34
C ILE A 189 1.04 -16.11 3.19
N ALA A 190 2.27 -15.81 2.75
CA ALA A 190 3.49 -16.12 3.51
C ALA A 190 3.56 -15.37 4.86
N ALA A 191 2.95 -14.19 4.98
CA ALA A 191 2.85 -13.44 6.23
C ALA A 191 1.91 -14.10 7.27
N GLY A 192 1.14 -15.14 6.91
CA GLY A 192 0.44 -16.02 7.82
C GLY A 192 -0.90 -15.51 8.37
N ALA A 193 -1.45 -14.39 7.86
CA ALA A 193 -2.75 -13.88 8.29
C ALA A 193 -3.90 -14.85 7.95
N ASP A 194 -4.95 -14.86 8.78
CA ASP A 194 -6.14 -15.70 8.59
C ASP A 194 -7.10 -15.12 7.54
N ALA A 195 -7.11 -13.80 7.39
CA ALA A 195 -7.90 -13.08 6.41
C ALA A 195 -7.13 -11.87 5.84
N ILE A 196 -7.51 -11.42 4.64
CA ILE A 196 -6.79 -10.38 3.90
C ILE A 196 -7.77 -9.31 3.43
N LEU A 197 -7.48 -8.06 3.78
CA LEU A 197 -8.11 -6.89 3.20
C LEU A 197 -7.18 -6.24 2.20
N LEU A 198 -7.67 -5.99 0.98
CA LEU A 198 -6.94 -5.35 -0.09
C LEU A 198 -7.51 -3.95 -0.34
N ASP A 199 -6.66 -2.95 -0.41
CA ASP A 199 -6.97 -1.59 -0.84
C ASP A 199 -6.37 -1.41 -2.23
N VAL A 200 -7.19 -1.62 -3.27
CA VAL A 200 -6.80 -1.60 -4.67
C VAL A 200 -7.03 -0.20 -5.21
N LYS A 201 -5.92 0.52 -5.39
CA LYS A 201 -5.94 1.90 -5.88
C LYS A 201 -6.17 1.94 -7.40
N ALA A 202 -7.06 2.84 -7.83
CA ALA A 202 -7.36 3.13 -9.24
C ALA A 202 -7.18 4.61 -9.52
N GLY A 203 -6.52 4.95 -10.61
CA GLY A 203 -6.32 6.34 -11.05
C GLY A 203 -4.88 6.70 -11.38
N SER A 204 -4.64 7.97 -11.67
CA SER A 204 -3.35 8.48 -12.15
C SER A 204 -2.19 8.21 -11.19
N GLY A 205 -2.43 8.17 -9.88
CA GLY A 205 -1.43 7.88 -8.84
C GLY A 205 -1.32 6.41 -8.44
N ALA A 206 -1.95 5.49 -9.17
CA ALA A 206 -1.95 4.06 -8.90
C ALA A 206 -1.28 3.26 -10.01
N PHE A 207 -0.97 1.98 -9.75
CA PHE A 207 -0.56 1.03 -10.80
C PHE A 207 -1.71 0.76 -11.79
N MET A 208 -2.93 0.59 -11.28
CA MET A 208 -4.14 0.43 -12.10
C MET A 208 -4.65 1.82 -12.47
N LYS A 209 -4.59 2.15 -13.77
CA LYS A 209 -4.92 3.50 -14.25
C LYS A 209 -6.41 3.76 -14.37
N ASP A 210 -7.22 2.72 -14.43
CA ASP A 210 -8.68 2.80 -14.51
C ASP A 210 -9.36 1.80 -13.57
N ARG A 211 -10.67 1.96 -13.41
CA ARG A 211 -11.50 1.16 -12.51
C ARG A 211 -11.66 -0.29 -12.97
N GLU A 212 -11.65 -0.53 -14.28
CA GLU A 212 -11.83 -1.85 -14.87
C GLU A 212 -10.61 -2.72 -14.60
N GLN A 213 -9.40 -2.18 -14.80
CA GLN A 213 -8.15 -2.85 -14.45
C GLN A 213 -8.05 -3.12 -12.94
N ALA A 214 -8.46 -2.15 -12.12
CA ALA A 214 -8.47 -2.32 -10.66
C ALA A 214 -9.47 -3.40 -10.23
N ALA A 215 -10.65 -3.47 -10.85
CA ALA A 215 -11.64 -4.50 -10.60
C ALA A 215 -11.11 -5.89 -10.99
N ALA A 216 -10.53 -6.02 -12.18
CA ALA A 216 -9.95 -7.28 -12.65
C ALA A 216 -8.82 -7.77 -11.74
N LEU A 217 -7.96 -6.86 -11.24
CA LEU A 217 -6.91 -7.19 -10.27
C LEU A 217 -7.53 -7.61 -8.92
N ALA A 218 -8.52 -6.87 -8.43
CA ALA A 218 -9.21 -7.15 -7.17
C ALA A 218 -9.88 -8.53 -7.18
N GLU A 219 -10.66 -8.84 -8.22
CA GLU A 219 -11.30 -10.15 -8.39
C GLU A 219 -10.30 -11.29 -8.40
N ARG A 220 -9.18 -11.11 -9.14
CA ARG A 220 -8.13 -12.12 -9.20
C ARG A 220 -7.47 -12.35 -7.85
N MET A 221 -7.15 -11.27 -7.11
CA MET A 221 -6.54 -11.40 -5.78
C MET A 221 -7.50 -11.98 -4.75
N VAL A 222 -8.79 -11.61 -4.79
CA VAL A 222 -9.83 -12.23 -3.96
C VAL A 222 -9.94 -13.71 -4.26
N GLY A 223 -10.03 -14.10 -5.55
CA GLY A 223 -10.08 -15.51 -5.96
C GLY A 223 -8.87 -16.33 -5.48
N ILE A 224 -7.66 -15.77 -5.56
CA ILE A 224 -6.45 -16.40 -5.03
C ILE A 224 -6.54 -16.61 -3.52
N GLY A 225 -6.97 -15.58 -2.79
CA GLY A 225 -7.08 -15.64 -1.33
C GLY A 225 -8.08 -16.70 -0.88
N GLU A 226 -9.27 -16.73 -1.49
CA GLU A 226 -10.31 -17.74 -1.20
C GLU A 226 -9.84 -19.17 -1.52
N GLN A 227 -9.18 -19.39 -2.67
CA GLN A 227 -8.60 -20.70 -3.01
C GLN A 227 -7.45 -21.11 -2.06
N ALA A 228 -6.74 -20.14 -1.48
CA ALA A 228 -5.74 -20.38 -0.44
C ALA A 228 -6.33 -20.57 0.96
N GLY A 229 -7.66 -20.59 1.10
CA GLY A 229 -8.36 -20.72 2.38
C GLY A 229 -8.25 -19.49 3.26
N ARG A 230 -8.09 -18.30 2.66
CA ARG A 230 -8.02 -17.00 3.35
C ARG A 230 -9.20 -16.14 2.92
N LYS A 231 -10.13 -15.85 3.84
CA LYS A 231 -11.20 -14.88 3.55
C LYS A 231 -10.59 -13.58 3.06
N THR A 232 -10.98 -13.15 1.87
CA THR A 232 -10.38 -11.99 1.23
C THR A 232 -11.44 -11.02 0.71
N VAL A 233 -11.26 -9.75 1.03
CA VAL A 233 -12.08 -8.64 0.52
C VAL A 233 -11.15 -7.60 -0.08
N ALA A 234 -11.56 -6.98 -1.19
CA ALA A 234 -10.89 -5.81 -1.76
C ALA A 234 -11.83 -4.61 -1.80
N LEU A 235 -11.29 -3.42 -1.51
CA LEU A 235 -11.92 -2.14 -1.79
C LEU A 235 -11.20 -1.50 -2.96
N ILE A 236 -11.95 -1.08 -3.97
CA ILE A 236 -11.42 -0.28 -5.10
C ILE A 236 -11.56 1.18 -4.73
N THR A 237 -10.44 1.90 -4.66
CA THR A 237 -10.39 3.25 -4.11
C THR A 237 -9.71 4.23 -5.06
N ASN A 238 -10.13 5.49 -5.00
CA ASN A 238 -9.66 6.55 -5.87
C ASN A 238 -8.23 6.98 -5.53
N MET A 239 -7.37 7.07 -6.55
CA MET A 239 -6.01 7.63 -6.48
C MET A 239 -5.73 8.62 -7.63
N ASP A 240 -6.75 9.23 -8.21
CA ASP A 240 -6.61 10.39 -9.10
C ASP A 240 -6.29 11.68 -8.34
N VAL A 241 -6.51 11.65 -7.01
CA VAL A 241 -6.18 12.74 -6.11
C VAL A 241 -5.30 12.14 -4.98
N PRO A 242 -4.21 12.79 -4.57
CA PRO A 242 -3.43 12.36 -3.43
C PRO A 242 -4.31 12.22 -2.18
N LEU A 243 -4.09 11.17 -1.38
CA LEU A 243 -4.89 10.91 -0.19
C LEU A 243 -4.43 11.78 0.99
N GLY A 244 -5.38 12.41 1.65
CA GLY A 244 -5.10 13.36 2.74
C GLY A 244 -4.46 14.65 2.24
N GLU A 245 -3.80 15.37 3.11
CA GLU A 245 -3.20 16.68 2.86
C GLU A 245 -1.68 16.63 2.65
N THR A 246 -1.04 15.46 2.77
CA THR A 246 0.42 15.37 2.76
C THR A 246 0.93 14.16 1.98
N ALA A 247 2.11 14.30 1.36
CA ALA A 247 2.92 13.22 0.80
C ALA A 247 4.37 13.38 1.25
N GLY A 248 4.94 12.34 1.86
CA GLY A 248 6.31 12.31 2.41
C GLY A 248 6.47 11.21 3.45
N ASN A 249 7.22 11.46 4.52
CA ASN A 249 7.40 10.48 5.60
C ASN A 249 6.94 11.04 6.95
N ALA A 250 7.72 11.86 7.63
CA ALA A 250 7.35 12.45 8.93
C ALA A 250 6.05 13.26 8.85
N ILE A 251 5.86 14.02 7.78
CA ILE A 251 4.66 14.82 7.55
C ILE A 251 3.39 13.95 7.42
N GLU A 252 3.51 12.76 6.83
CA GLU A 252 2.39 11.80 6.75
C GLU A 252 2.13 11.11 8.09
N VAL A 253 3.16 10.84 8.91
CA VAL A 253 2.98 10.33 10.27
C VAL A 253 2.25 11.34 11.13
N ALA A 254 2.64 12.61 11.05
CA ALA A 254 1.96 13.69 11.78
C ALA A 254 0.48 13.81 11.37
N GLU A 255 0.16 13.64 10.08
CA GLU A 255 -1.22 13.63 9.60
C GLU A 255 -1.99 12.39 10.07
N ALA A 256 -1.38 11.20 10.06
CA ALA A 256 -1.99 10.00 10.61
C ALA A 256 -2.31 10.15 12.10
N ILE A 257 -1.42 10.78 12.88
CA ILE A 257 -1.66 11.06 14.30
C ILE A 257 -2.84 12.04 14.47
N ARG A 258 -2.91 13.13 13.66
CA ARG A 258 -4.07 14.04 13.67
C ARG A 258 -5.37 13.28 13.36
N THR A 259 -5.32 12.39 12.35
CA THR A 259 -6.50 11.57 11.98
C THR A 259 -6.94 10.68 13.13
N LEU A 260 -5.99 10.02 13.83
CA LEU A 260 -6.28 9.20 15.01
C LEU A 260 -6.83 10.01 16.20
N ARG A 261 -6.57 11.32 16.23
CA ARG A 261 -7.14 12.26 17.22
C ARG A 261 -8.49 12.86 16.80
N GLY A 262 -9.03 12.46 15.64
CA GLY A 262 -10.26 13.04 15.09
C GLY A 262 -10.09 14.38 14.37
N GLU A 263 -8.86 14.81 14.09
CA GLU A 263 -8.50 16.10 13.47
C GLU A 263 -7.96 15.92 12.03
N GLY A 264 -8.17 14.75 11.43
CA GLY A 264 -7.65 14.42 10.12
C GLY A 264 -8.52 14.89 8.96
N PRO A 265 -7.97 14.86 7.72
CA PRO A 265 -8.73 15.15 6.52
C PRO A 265 -9.89 14.16 6.33
N GLN A 266 -10.99 14.65 5.77
CA GLN A 266 -12.21 13.85 5.61
C GLN A 266 -11.98 12.59 4.76
N ASP A 267 -11.30 12.73 3.61
CA ASP A 267 -11.03 11.61 2.68
C ASP A 267 -10.19 10.50 3.33
N LEU A 268 -9.14 10.86 4.08
CA LEU A 268 -8.32 9.89 4.81
C LEU A 268 -9.11 9.21 5.93
N THR A 269 -9.88 9.98 6.69
CA THR A 269 -10.72 9.49 7.79
C THR A 269 -11.78 8.50 7.27
N GLU A 270 -12.52 8.88 6.23
CA GLU A 270 -13.55 8.06 5.61
C GLU A 270 -12.97 6.73 5.08
N LEU A 271 -11.88 6.81 4.33
CA LEU A 271 -11.23 5.60 3.81
C LEU A 271 -10.76 4.68 4.93
N CYS A 272 -10.16 5.23 6.00
CA CYS A 272 -9.69 4.43 7.13
C CYS A 272 -10.82 3.77 7.91
N ILE A 273 -11.99 4.42 8.04
CA ILE A 273 -13.20 3.82 8.62
C ILE A 273 -13.64 2.61 7.78
N HIS A 274 -13.70 2.75 6.46
CA HIS A 274 -14.05 1.65 5.57
C HIS A 274 -13.04 0.50 5.60
N LEU A 275 -11.74 0.81 5.65
CA LEU A 275 -10.70 -0.21 5.76
C LEU A 275 -10.79 -0.94 7.12
N ALA A 276 -10.83 -0.21 8.22
CA ALA A 276 -10.94 -0.82 9.55
C ALA A 276 -12.25 -1.61 9.72
N GLY A 277 -13.38 -1.07 9.25
CA GLY A 277 -14.67 -1.76 9.28
C GLY A 277 -14.67 -3.08 8.50
N ASN A 278 -14.02 -3.12 7.32
CA ASN A 278 -13.87 -4.38 6.57
C ASN A 278 -12.88 -5.35 7.25
N MET A 279 -11.84 -4.87 7.95
CA MET A 279 -11.01 -5.74 8.79
C MET A 279 -11.81 -6.38 9.92
N LEU A 280 -12.68 -5.60 10.59
CA LEU A 280 -13.59 -6.09 11.63
C LEU A 280 -14.57 -7.13 11.09
N TYR A 281 -15.16 -6.87 9.92
CA TYR A 281 -16.06 -7.80 9.25
C TYR A 281 -15.34 -9.13 8.91
N LEU A 282 -14.12 -9.08 8.37
CA LEU A 282 -13.32 -10.25 8.07
C LEU A 282 -12.94 -11.04 9.33
N ALA A 283 -12.82 -10.37 10.47
CA ALA A 283 -12.60 -10.98 11.77
C ALA A 283 -13.90 -11.40 12.49
N GLU A 284 -15.02 -11.43 11.78
CA GLU A 284 -16.34 -11.91 12.27
C GLU A 284 -16.88 -11.14 13.49
N ARG A 285 -16.61 -9.81 13.55
CA ARG A 285 -17.04 -8.96 14.68
C ARG A 285 -18.48 -8.49 14.59
N GLY A 286 -19.18 -8.76 13.49
CA GLY A 286 -20.59 -8.39 13.26
C GLY A 286 -20.91 -8.13 11.80
N SER A 287 -22.06 -7.51 11.54
CA SER A 287 -22.41 -7.03 10.19
C SER A 287 -21.44 -5.95 9.72
N LEU A 288 -21.27 -5.76 8.40
CA LEU A 288 -20.42 -4.69 7.88
C LEU A 288 -20.83 -3.31 8.41
N ALA A 289 -22.15 -3.05 8.49
CA ALA A 289 -22.67 -1.79 9.01
C ALA A 289 -22.29 -1.55 10.48
N ASP A 290 -22.34 -2.59 11.33
CA ASP A 290 -21.93 -2.48 12.72
C ASP A 290 -20.42 -2.32 12.84
N CYS A 291 -19.66 -3.04 12.02
CA CYS A 291 -18.19 -2.94 11.97
C CYS A 291 -17.72 -1.54 11.56
N LEU A 292 -18.39 -0.89 10.60
CA LEU A 292 -18.10 0.49 10.22
C LEU A 292 -18.34 1.47 11.38
N LYS A 293 -19.45 1.31 12.12
CA LYS A 293 -19.72 2.12 13.32
C LYS A 293 -18.70 1.88 14.43
N MET A 294 -18.28 0.63 14.65
CA MET A 294 -17.21 0.32 15.61
C MET A 294 -15.90 0.99 15.25
N ALA A 295 -15.53 0.94 13.96
CA ALA A 295 -14.33 1.59 13.46
C ALA A 295 -14.39 3.12 13.67
N GLU A 296 -15.49 3.76 13.31
CA GLU A 296 -15.70 5.20 13.51
C GLU A 296 -15.66 5.57 15.00
N HIS A 297 -16.29 4.75 15.87
CA HIS A 297 -16.28 4.97 17.31
C HIS A 297 -14.87 4.95 17.89
N SER A 298 -14.00 4.07 17.41
CA SER A 298 -12.61 3.98 17.88
C SER A 298 -11.77 5.25 17.63
N LEU A 299 -12.16 6.08 16.66
CA LEU A 299 -11.57 7.41 16.46
C LEU A 299 -12.14 8.43 17.44
N THR A 300 -13.47 8.42 17.62
CA THR A 300 -14.17 9.43 18.43
C THR A 300 -13.94 9.24 19.94
N ASP A 301 -13.73 8.01 20.40
CA ASP A 301 -13.40 7.71 21.82
C ASP A 301 -11.89 7.75 22.14
N GLY A 302 -11.05 7.95 21.10
CA GLY A 302 -9.60 8.04 21.23
C GLY A 302 -8.89 6.71 21.41
N SER A 303 -9.60 5.58 21.41
CA SER A 303 -8.99 4.25 21.63
C SER A 303 -8.03 3.85 20.51
N ALA A 304 -8.30 4.25 19.26
CA ALA A 304 -7.39 4.04 18.12
C ALA A 304 -6.07 4.79 18.31
N TYR A 305 -6.10 6.05 18.77
CA TYR A 305 -4.89 6.81 19.09
C TYR A 305 -4.09 6.13 20.21
N GLN A 306 -4.75 5.65 21.27
CA GLN A 306 -4.08 4.93 22.34
C GLN A 306 -3.40 3.64 21.87
N LYS A 307 -3.98 2.93 20.91
CA LYS A 307 -3.34 1.75 20.29
C LYS A 307 -2.08 2.11 19.51
N PHE A 308 -2.14 3.20 18.74
CA PHE A 308 -0.95 3.69 18.03
C PHE A 308 0.14 4.13 19.00
N TYR A 309 -0.22 4.85 20.07
CA TYR A 309 0.71 5.28 21.12
C TYR A 309 1.41 4.08 21.78
N GLN A 310 0.63 3.09 22.24
CA GLN A 310 1.17 1.86 22.83
C GLN A 310 2.10 1.11 21.87
N MET A 311 1.75 1.03 20.59
CA MET A 311 2.59 0.39 19.58
C MET A 311 3.94 1.11 19.45
N VAL A 312 3.91 2.44 19.33
CA VAL A 312 5.14 3.24 19.21
C VAL A 312 6.01 3.07 20.45
N GLU A 313 5.44 3.15 21.64
CA GLU A 313 6.14 2.97 22.93
C GLU A 313 6.76 1.57 23.04
N ARG A 314 5.97 0.51 22.77
CA ARG A 314 6.43 -0.89 22.89
C ARG A 314 7.51 -1.25 21.85
N GLN A 315 7.52 -0.58 20.71
CA GLN A 315 8.55 -0.75 19.68
C GLN A 315 9.72 0.24 19.83
N GLY A 316 9.81 0.97 20.94
CA GLY A 316 10.94 1.80 21.32
C GLY A 316 10.95 3.21 20.71
N GLY A 317 9.84 3.62 20.07
CA GLY A 317 9.71 4.96 19.51
C GLY A 317 9.51 6.03 20.57
N ASP A 318 10.00 7.23 20.31
CA ASP A 318 9.85 8.38 21.21
C ASP A 318 8.43 8.94 21.14
N VAL A 319 7.60 8.60 22.12
CA VAL A 319 6.19 9.00 22.21
C VAL A 319 5.98 10.51 22.34
N ARG A 320 7.01 11.29 22.72
CA ARG A 320 6.92 12.76 22.77
C ARG A 320 6.62 13.38 21.39
N TYR A 321 6.98 12.69 20.30
CA TYR A 321 6.61 13.08 18.94
C TYR A 321 5.12 12.89 18.66
N LEU A 322 4.47 11.96 19.36
CA LEU A 322 3.03 11.74 19.25
C LEU A 322 2.24 12.76 20.06
N GLU A 323 2.81 13.26 21.15
CA GLU A 323 2.19 14.25 22.03
C GLU A 323 2.30 15.66 21.44
N ASP A 324 3.45 15.97 20.85
CA ASP A 324 3.78 17.29 20.26
C ASP A 324 4.30 17.09 18.82
N LEU A 325 3.42 17.29 17.85
CA LEU A 325 3.72 17.12 16.44
C LEU A 325 4.75 18.11 15.88
N SER A 326 5.00 19.24 16.59
CA SER A 326 6.02 20.22 16.20
C SER A 326 7.45 19.67 16.35
N ARG A 327 7.62 18.53 17.03
CA ARG A 327 8.91 17.83 17.16
C ARG A 327 9.33 17.10 15.90
N PHE A 328 8.38 16.75 15.01
CA PHE A 328 8.75 16.14 13.75
C PHE A 328 9.65 17.07 12.93
N PRO A 329 10.69 16.53 12.27
CA PRO A 329 11.59 17.36 11.48
C PRO A 329 10.83 18.01 10.33
N THR A 330 11.13 19.28 10.09
CA THR A 330 10.60 20.06 8.97
C THR A 330 11.76 20.64 8.17
N ALA A 331 11.70 20.50 6.85
CA ALA A 331 12.63 21.16 5.94
C ALA A 331 12.13 22.58 5.57
N PRO A 332 12.98 23.42 4.98
CA PRO A 332 12.56 24.70 4.42
C PRO A 332 11.37 24.54 3.47
N ALA A 333 10.42 25.48 3.55
CA ALA A 333 9.15 25.42 2.83
C ALA A 333 9.13 26.37 1.65
N TYR A 334 8.67 25.89 0.49
CA TYR A 334 8.59 26.64 -0.76
C TYR A 334 7.19 26.51 -1.37
N PRO A 335 6.48 27.65 -1.61
CA PRO A 335 5.13 27.60 -2.15
C PRO A 335 5.10 27.25 -3.64
N VAL A 336 4.10 26.49 -4.05
CA VAL A 336 3.69 26.37 -5.46
C VAL A 336 2.47 27.24 -5.64
N LEU A 337 2.53 28.19 -6.59
CA LEU A 337 1.47 29.17 -6.81
C LEU A 337 0.58 28.77 -7.98
N ALA A 338 -0.72 29.05 -7.88
CA ALA A 338 -1.67 28.88 -8.96
C ALA A 338 -1.31 29.81 -10.14
N ALA A 339 -1.31 29.25 -11.35
CA ALA A 339 -0.95 29.98 -12.56
C ALA A 339 -2.07 30.95 -13.03
N GLN A 340 -3.32 30.69 -12.66
CA GLN A 340 -4.50 31.45 -13.09
C GLN A 340 -5.64 31.27 -12.07
N ASP A 341 -6.69 32.09 -12.22
CA ASP A 341 -7.95 31.92 -11.51
C ASP A 341 -8.72 30.70 -12.02
N GLY A 342 -9.53 30.05 -11.18
CA GLY A 342 -10.41 28.96 -11.58
C GLY A 342 -10.57 27.91 -10.49
N TYR A 343 -10.73 26.65 -10.91
CA TYR A 343 -10.84 25.49 -10.05
C TYR A 343 -9.74 24.49 -10.40
N LEU A 344 -9.16 23.84 -9.39
CA LEU A 344 -8.28 22.70 -9.60
C LEU A 344 -9.10 21.55 -10.23
N ALA A 345 -8.98 21.37 -11.54
CA ALA A 345 -9.81 20.45 -12.31
C ALA A 345 -9.29 19.01 -12.35
N ALA A 346 -7.97 18.83 -12.25
CA ALA A 346 -7.34 17.51 -12.20
C ALA A 346 -5.94 17.59 -11.60
N MET A 347 -5.48 16.46 -11.06
CA MET A 347 -4.13 16.25 -10.54
C MET A 347 -3.54 14.99 -11.17
N GLN A 348 -2.32 15.09 -11.71
CA GLN A 348 -1.55 13.94 -12.15
C GLN A 348 -0.79 13.39 -10.93
N THR A 349 -1.46 12.53 -10.20
CA THR A 349 -1.02 12.13 -8.85
C THR A 349 0.31 11.39 -8.86
N GLU A 350 0.63 10.62 -9.91
CA GLU A 350 1.94 9.99 -10.10
C GLU A 350 3.07 11.03 -10.19
N GLU A 351 2.90 12.10 -10.99
CA GLU A 351 3.87 13.19 -11.11
C GLU A 351 4.05 13.96 -9.80
N ILE A 352 2.97 14.09 -9.02
CA ILE A 352 3.04 14.68 -7.69
C ILE A 352 3.85 13.78 -6.74
N GLY A 353 3.65 12.47 -6.81
CA GLY A 353 4.47 11.51 -6.06
C GLY A 353 5.95 11.53 -6.47
N ALA A 354 6.22 11.59 -7.79
CA ALA A 354 7.58 11.75 -8.32
C ALA A 354 8.21 13.08 -7.88
N THR A 355 7.41 14.16 -7.79
CA THR A 355 7.88 15.44 -7.24
C THR A 355 8.26 15.31 -5.76
N ALA A 356 7.49 14.59 -4.95
CA ALA A 356 7.85 14.34 -3.55
C ALA A 356 9.18 13.54 -3.43
N ALA A 357 9.38 12.53 -4.31
CA ALA A 357 10.63 11.79 -4.36
C ALA A 357 11.82 12.67 -4.75
N LEU A 358 11.66 13.56 -5.76
CA LEU A 358 12.68 14.53 -6.18
C LEU A 358 13.12 15.46 -5.04
N LEU A 359 12.19 15.81 -4.14
CA LEU A 359 12.46 16.64 -2.96
C LEU A 359 13.23 15.91 -1.85
N GLY A 360 13.43 14.59 -1.98
CA GLY A 360 14.11 13.74 -1.00
C GLY A 360 13.19 12.84 -0.16
N ALA A 361 11.87 12.88 -0.38
CA ALA A 361 10.93 12.06 0.39
C ALA A 361 10.86 10.59 -0.07
N GLY A 362 11.45 10.25 -1.21
CA GLY A 362 11.50 8.91 -1.80
C GLY A 362 12.90 8.51 -2.22
N ARG A 363 13.02 7.34 -2.86
CA ARG A 363 14.27 6.81 -3.43
C ARG A 363 14.14 6.70 -4.94
N GLU A 364 15.09 7.26 -5.68
CA GLU A 364 15.29 6.97 -7.10
C GLU A 364 16.15 5.72 -7.28
N LYS A 365 17.10 5.49 -6.36
CA LYS A 365 17.96 4.32 -6.31
C LYS A 365 17.88 3.67 -4.94
N LYS A 366 18.17 2.38 -4.87
CA LYS A 366 18.12 1.60 -3.61
C LYS A 366 19.02 2.17 -2.50
N GLU A 367 20.12 2.78 -2.90
CA GLU A 367 21.15 3.34 -2.03
C GLU A 367 20.81 4.74 -1.51
N ASP A 368 19.78 5.40 -2.07
CA ASP A 368 19.41 6.75 -1.70
C ASP A 368 18.89 6.80 -0.26
N HIS A 369 19.28 7.84 0.46
CA HIS A 369 18.77 8.15 1.79
C HIS A 369 17.50 8.98 1.68
N ILE A 370 16.46 8.56 2.39
CA ILE A 370 15.23 9.35 2.52
C ILE A 370 15.47 10.47 3.54
N ASP A 371 15.13 11.70 3.16
CA ASP A 371 14.98 12.80 4.10
C ASP A 371 13.58 12.76 4.74
N PRO A 372 13.44 12.41 6.03
CA PRO A 372 12.13 12.32 6.67
C PRO A 372 11.40 13.67 6.76
N ALA A 373 12.12 14.79 6.65
CA ALA A 373 11.56 16.15 6.68
C ALA A 373 11.04 16.62 5.32
N ALA A 374 11.43 15.94 4.22
CA ALA A 374 11.01 16.30 2.88
C ALA A 374 9.58 15.82 2.60
N GLY A 375 8.89 16.56 1.72
CA GLY A 375 7.53 16.19 1.32
C GLY A 375 6.75 17.34 0.70
N ILE A 376 5.47 17.11 0.53
CA ILE A 376 4.51 18.06 -0.02
C ILE A 376 3.30 18.16 0.92
N ARG A 377 2.85 19.38 1.21
CA ARG A 377 1.55 19.63 1.82
C ARG A 377 0.63 20.22 0.75
N PHE A 378 -0.50 19.58 0.53
CA PHE A 378 -1.54 20.03 -0.38
C PHE A 378 -2.41 21.07 0.34
N LEU A 379 -2.48 22.27 -0.23
CA LEU A 379 -3.36 23.35 0.27
C LEU A 379 -4.67 23.38 -0.50
N LYS A 380 -4.64 22.86 -1.74
CA LYS A 380 -5.78 22.75 -2.64
C LYS A 380 -5.78 21.40 -3.33
N LYS A 381 -6.95 20.85 -3.55
CA LYS A 381 -7.17 19.57 -4.23
C LYS A 381 -8.22 19.72 -5.34
N THR A 382 -8.43 18.67 -6.12
CA THR A 382 -9.43 18.66 -7.20
C THR A 382 -10.81 19.11 -6.68
N GLY A 383 -11.39 20.10 -7.37
CA GLY A 383 -12.65 20.73 -7.03
C GLY A 383 -12.53 22.02 -6.21
N ASP A 384 -11.35 22.38 -5.70
CA ASP A 384 -11.16 23.60 -4.91
C ASP A 384 -10.95 24.83 -5.83
N ALA A 385 -11.53 25.97 -5.42
CA ALA A 385 -11.32 27.23 -6.09
C ALA A 385 -9.92 27.77 -5.78
N VAL A 386 -9.28 28.38 -6.77
CA VAL A 386 -7.96 28.99 -6.69
C VAL A 386 -7.92 30.35 -7.36
N ARG A 387 -7.06 31.23 -6.89
CA ARG A 387 -6.77 32.53 -7.50
C ARG A 387 -5.33 32.54 -7.99
N GLN A 388 -5.08 33.27 -9.08
CA GLN A 388 -3.73 33.47 -9.58
C GLN A 388 -2.79 34.00 -8.48
N GLY A 389 -1.63 33.33 -8.31
CA GLY A 389 -0.68 33.66 -7.26
C GLY A 389 -1.00 33.10 -5.87
N GLU A 390 -2.15 32.45 -5.67
CA GLU A 390 -2.49 31.77 -4.42
C GLU A 390 -1.65 30.48 -4.26
N PRO A 391 -1.09 30.20 -3.06
CA PRO A 391 -0.42 28.93 -2.82
C PRO A 391 -1.38 27.75 -2.89
N ILE A 392 -1.06 26.76 -3.76
CA ILE A 392 -1.83 25.51 -3.92
C ILE A 392 -1.16 24.31 -3.25
N ALA A 393 0.16 24.41 -3.02
CA ALA A 393 0.93 23.43 -2.25
C ALA A 393 2.14 24.09 -1.59
N MET A 394 2.68 23.42 -0.55
CA MET A 394 3.97 23.74 0.07
C MET A 394 4.92 22.56 -0.14
N LEU A 395 6.07 22.80 -0.73
CA LEU A 395 7.15 21.85 -0.92
C LEU A 395 8.14 21.98 0.25
N TYR A 396 8.56 20.86 0.82
CA TYR A 396 9.53 20.82 1.91
C TYR A 396 10.75 20.06 1.47
N THR A 397 11.95 20.68 1.52
CA THR A 397 13.21 20.02 1.13
C THR A 397 14.43 20.74 1.70
N HIS A 398 15.49 19.97 1.95
CA HIS A 398 16.85 20.47 2.22
C HIS A 398 17.71 20.60 0.95
N LEU A 399 17.12 20.39 -0.25
CA LEU A 399 17.77 20.46 -1.56
C LEU A 399 17.26 21.70 -2.34
N PRO A 400 17.75 22.91 -2.03
CA PRO A 400 17.25 24.14 -2.64
C PRO A 400 17.43 24.18 -4.17
N GLU A 401 18.43 23.47 -4.69
CA GLU A 401 18.67 23.34 -6.13
C GLU A 401 17.60 22.54 -6.88
N LYS A 402 16.77 21.77 -6.15
CA LYS A 402 15.64 20.99 -6.71
C LYS A 402 14.32 21.75 -6.73
N VAL A 403 14.23 22.87 -6.03
CA VAL A 403 12.96 23.58 -5.79
C VAL A 403 12.32 24.08 -7.09
N GLU A 404 13.09 24.72 -7.96
CA GLU A 404 12.55 25.25 -9.23
C GLU A 404 12.01 24.13 -10.12
N GLU A 405 12.72 23.01 -10.22
CA GLU A 405 12.27 21.83 -10.94
C GLU A 405 11.01 21.24 -10.33
N ALA A 406 10.97 21.09 -9.02
CA ALA A 406 9.82 20.54 -8.29
C ALA A 406 8.57 21.42 -8.44
N GLN A 407 8.72 22.76 -8.33
CA GLN A 407 7.62 23.70 -8.54
C GLN A 407 7.06 23.59 -9.97
N ARG A 408 7.92 23.56 -10.98
CA ARG A 408 7.53 23.41 -12.39
C ARG A 408 6.84 22.07 -12.64
N ARG A 409 7.35 20.95 -12.09
CA ARG A 409 6.73 19.62 -12.18
C ARG A 409 5.35 19.61 -11.52
N TYR A 410 5.23 20.14 -10.32
CA TYR A 410 3.94 20.20 -9.62
C TYR A 410 2.92 21.05 -10.39
N GLN A 411 3.32 22.23 -10.91
CA GLN A 411 2.46 23.08 -11.74
C GLN A 411 2.01 22.37 -13.02
N GLY A 412 2.90 21.60 -13.66
CA GLY A 412 2.56 20.78 -14.83
C GLY A 412 1.66 19.59 -14.51
N ALA A 413 1.68 19.12 -13.26
CA ALA A 413 0.87 18.00 -12.78
C ALA A 413 -0.56 18.41 -12.38
N VAL A 414 -0.88 19.72 -12.34
CA VAL A 414 -2.21 20.19 -11.99
C VAL A 414 -2.84 20.94 -13.18
N ARG A 415 -4.14 20.74 -13.37
CA ARG A 415 -4.92 21.46 -14.36
C ARG A 415 -5.92 22.37 -13.69
N ILE A 416 -5.91 23.66 -14.02
CA ILE A 416 -6.89 24.66 -13.56
C ILE A 416 -7.86 24.92 -14.71
N ALA A 417 -9.16 24.97 -14.42
CA ALA A 417 -10.24 25.24 -15.39
C ALA A 417 -11.22 26.26 -14.81
N GLU A 418 -11.98 26.93 -15.71
CA GLU A 418 -13.01 27.91 -15.30
C GLU A 418 -14.19 27.25 -14.58
N GLN A 419 -14.51 26.01 -14.97
CA GLN A 419 -15.63 25.26 -14.38
C GLN A 419 -15.15 24.30 -13.29
N GLN A 420 -15.90 24.26 -12.19
CA GLN A 420 -15.65 23.30 -11.14
C GLN A 420 -15.91 21.87 -11.65
N PRO A 421 -14.94 20.94 -11.49
CA PRO A 421 -15.13 19.56 -11.90
C PRO A 421 -16.09 18.83 -10.95
N ASN A 422 -16.76 17.80 -11.44
CA ASN A 422 -17.41 16.85 -10.57
C ASN A 422 -16.35 16.11 -9.75
N ARG A 423 -16.58 15.96 -8.44
CA ARG A 423 -15.73 15.17 -7.58
C ARG A 423 -16.08 13.70 -7.78
N GLU A 424 -15.07 12.90 -8.11
CA GLU A 424 -15.20 11.44 -8.14
C GLU A 424 -15.31 10.88 -6.71
N PRO A 425 -16.08 9.81 -6.51
CA PRO A 425 -16.16 9.18 -5.19
C PRO A 425 -14.81 8.62 -4.75
N LEU A 426 -14.59 8.56 -3.44
CA LEU A 426 -13.37 8.03 -2.84
C LEU A 426 -13.32 6.50 -2.93
N LEU A 427 -14.47 5.83 -2.73
CA LEU A 427 -14.63 4.39 -2.85
C LEU A 427 -15.50 4.09 -4.06
N TYR A 428 -15.05 3.18 -4.92
CA TYR A 428 -15.77 2.79 -6.12
C TYR A 428 -16.59 1.51 -5.94
N ALA A 429 -15.95 0.49 -5.32
CA ALA A 429 -16.60 -0.80 -5.14
C ALA A 429 -15.92 -1.64 -4.04
N ARG A 430 -16.67 -2.61 -3.55
CA ARG A 430 -16.20 -3.70 -2.70
C ARG A 430 -16.26 -5.00 -3.50
N VAL A 431 -15.17 -5.76 -3.48
CA VAL A 431 -15.04 -7.07 -4.15
C VAL A 431 -14.87 -8.15 -3.09
N SER A 432 -15.65 -9.21 -3.19
CA SER A 432 -15.59 -10.38 -2.29
C SER A 432 -15.83 -11.66 -3.10
N ALA A 433 -15.86 -12.81 -2.45
CA ALA A 433 -16.23 -14.09 -3.08
C ALA A 433 -17.64 -14.06 -3.72
N GLU A 434 -18.51 -13.15 -3.28
CA GLU A 434 -19.88 -12.98 -3.79
C GLU A 434 -19.93 -12.10 -5.06
N GLY A 435 -18.80 -11.46 -5.42
CA GLY A 435 -18.68 -10.57 -6.58
C GLY A 435 -18.41 -9.11 -6.22
N ILE A 436 -18.68 -8.22 -7.19
CA ILE A 436 -18.45 -6.78 -7.08
C ILE A 436 -19.73 -6.08 -6.63
N THR A 437 -19.63 -5.29 -5.57
CA THR A 437 -20.72 -4.43 -5.07
C THR A 437 -20.26 -2.97 -5.17
N PRO A 438 -20.92 -2.09 -5.95
CA PRO A 438 -20.66 -0.66 -5.97
C PRO A 438 -20.89 -0.02 -4.59
N LEU A 439 -20.09 1.02 -4.26
CA LEU A 439 -20.15 1.77 -3.01
C LEU A 439 -20.58 3.23 -3.25
#